data_0b052b1c35818262f7dd219368255149
#
_entry.id   0b052b1c35818262f7dd219368255149
#
_cell.length_a   1.000
_cell.length_b   1.000
_cell.length_c   1.000
_cell.angle_alpha   90.00
_cell.angle_beta   90.00
_cell.angle_gamma   90.00
#
_symmetry.space_group_name_H-M   'P 1'
#
loop_
_entity.id
_entity.type
_entity.pdbx_description
1 polymer ?
#
loop_
_entity_poly.entity_id
_entity_poly.type
_entity_poly.pdbx_seq_one_letter_code
_entity_poly.pdbx_strand_id
1 'polypeptide(L)'
;VTTVLCRPENGFALDPDAIPDDADLVVIGNPTNPTGVLHPADLLRGLRRRGRLVVVDEAFMDAVPGETGSLARERFKGLVVVRSLTKHWSIPGIRAGYIVGDRTQVRWLADRQTPWSVSAPAIAATIACTSRTATPEARDRAATLARWRDFLQGGLRGRGIDYAPSAAPFVLARLGRGAHAALRERGVAVRRADTFPGLDSTWVRIAVRPPGMTNQFFTALDAVRLLQPTS
;
A
#
# COMPACT_ATOMS: atom_id res chain seq x y z
N VAL A 1 -7.07 -21.40 1.60
CA VAL A 1 -6.99 -19.93 1.49
C VAL A 1 -7.81 -19.50 0.29
N THR A 2 -8.77 -18.58 0.51
CA THR A 2 -9.58 -17.97 -0.55
C THR A 2 -9.07 -16.55 -0.81
N THR A 3 -8.87 -16.19 -2.09
CA THR A 3 -8.50 -14.83 -2.49
C THR A 3 -9.73 -14.09 -2.99
N VAL A 4 -10.11 -13.00 -2.32
CA VAL A 4 -11.15 -12.08 -2.77
C VAL A 4 -10.52 -11.04 -3.69
N LEU A 5 -10.98 -10.99 -4.95
CA LEU A 5 -10.43 -10.08 -5.95
C LEU A 5 -11.17 -8.74 -5.94
N CYS A 6 -10.45 -7.66 -5.63
CA CYS A 6 -10.91 -6.30 -5.92
C CYS A 6 -10.63 -5.99 -7.41
N ARG A 7 -11.65 -5.55 -8.13
CA ARG A 7 -11.61 -5.44 -9.60
C ARG A 7 -11.59 -4.00 -10.09
N PRO A 8 -11.00 -3.70 -11.26
CA PRO A 8 -10.95 -2.34 -11.80
C PRO A 8 -12.34 -1.75 -12.08
N GLU A 9 -13.34 -2.59 -12.42
CA GLU A 9 -14.71 -2.16 -12.74
C GLU A 9 -15.41 -1.45 -11.58
N ASN A 10 -15.02 -1.77 -10.32
CA ASN A 10 -15.52 -1.11 -9.11
C ASN A 10 -14.46 -0.22 -8.43
N GLY A 11 -13.43 0.21 -9.17
CA GLY A 11 -12.34 1.01 -8.63
C GLY A 11 -11.46 0.28 -7.62
N PHE A 12 -11.41 -1.04 -7.68
CA PHE A 12 -10.71 -1.92 -6.73
C PHE A 12 -11.25 -1.83 -5.29
N ALA A 13 -12.51 -1.43 -5.12
CA ALA A 13 -13.16 -1.45 -3.82
C ALA A 13 -13.33 -2.88 -3.31
N LEU A 14 -13.15 -3.06 -1.99
CA LEU A 14 -13.47 -4.32 -1.34
C LEU A 14 -14.99 -4.48 -1.26
N ASP A 15 -15.47 -5.61 -1.74
CA ASP A 15 -16.83 -6.07 -1.51
C ASP A 15 -16.84 -6.96 -0.25
N PRO A 16 -17.42 -6.52 0.86
CA PRO A 16 -17.46 -7.31 2.08
C PRO A 16 -18.28 -8.59 1.94
N ASP A 17 -19.28 -8.60 1.05
CA ASP A 17 -20.16 -9.77 0.83
C ASP A 17 -19.46 -10.89 0.05
N ALA A 18 -18.33 -10.56 -0.64
CA ALA A 18 -17.48 -11.56 -1.29
C ALA A 18 -16.58 -12.33 -0.31
N ILE A 19 -16.52 -11.93 0.96
CA ILE A 19 -15.71 -12.60 1.98
C ILE A 19 -16.51 -13.80 2.52
N PRO A 20 -15.97 -15.04 2.44
CA PRO A 20 -16.68 -16.21 2.93
C PRO A 20 -17.12 -16.08 4.39
N ASP A 21 -18.35 -16.48 4.65
CA ASP A 21 -18.94 -16.38 5.98
C ASP A 21 -18.20 -17.22 7.04
N ASP A 22 -17.65 -18.34 6.64
CA ASP A 22 -16.90 -19.28 7.49
C ASP A 22 -15.41 -18.92 7.63
N ALA A 23 -14.95 -17.81 7.05
CA ALA A 23 -13.55 -17.40 7.18
C ALA A 23 -13.21 -17.03 8.64
N ASP A 24 -12.31 -17.79 9.27
CA ASP A 24 -11.78 -17.53 10.61
C ASP A 24 -10.74 -16.40 10.64
N LEU A 25 -10.07 -16.18 9.51
CA LEU A 25 -9.04 -15.17 9.35
C LEU A 25 -9.28 -14.38 8.06
N VAL A 26 -9.30 -13.06 8.16
CA VAL A 26 -9.34 -12.14 7.02
C VAL A 26 -8.12 -11.24 7.08
N VAL A 27 -7.33 -11.18 6.00
CA VAL A 27 -6.13 -10.34 5.90
C VAL A 27 -6.32 -9.33 4.78
N ILE A 28 -6.18 -8.05 5.09
CA ILE A 28 -6.41 -6.94 4.15
C ILE A 28 -5.28 -5.93 4.25
N GLY A 29 -4.71 -5.54 3.10
CA GLY A 29 -3.83 -4.37 3.03
C GLY A 29 -4.62 -3.07 2.98
N ASN A 30 -4.28 -2.08 3.80
CA ASN A 30 -4.95 -0.78 3.79
C ASN A 30 -3.97 0.38 4.08
N PRO A 31 -3.55 1.18 3.10
CA PRO A 31 -3.85 1.08 1.66
C PRO A 31 -3.37 -0.24 1.02
N THR A 32 -4.16 -0.74 0.07
CA THR A 32 -3.91 -2.04 -0.59
C THR A 32 -2.69 -1.98 -1.53
N ASN A 33 -1.89 -3.02 -1.56
CA ASN A 33 -0.84 -3.21 -2.57
C ASN A 33 -1.32 -4.28 -3.58
N PRO A 34 -1.36 -3.99 -4.90
CA PRO A 34 -0.70 -2.91 -5.62
C PRO A 34 -1.57 -1.68 -5.95
N THR A 35 -2.85 -1.66 -5.61
CA THR A 35 -3.80 -0.65 -6.07
C THR A 35 -3.61 0.72 -5.40
N GLY A 36 -3.15 0.73 -4.15
CA GLY A 36 -3.08 1.93 -3.33
C GLY A 36 -4.42 2.40 -2.77
N VAL A 37 -5.50 1.65 -3.02
CA VAL A 37 -6.84 1.99 -2.54
C VAL A 37 -6.88 1.96 -1.02
N LEU A 38 -7.44 3.00 -0.43
CA LEU A 38 -7.72 3.13 0.99
C LEU A 38 -9.19 2.79 1.24
N HIS A 39 -9.44 1.65 1.85
CA HIS A 39 -10.78 1.24 2.21
C HIS A 39 -11.27 2.00 3.46
N PRO A 40 -12.57 2.33 3.53
CA PRO A 40 -13.15 3.00 4.69
C PRO A 40 -12.97 2.21 5.98
N ALA A 41 -12.62 2.89 7.07
CA ALA A 41 -12.43 2.25 8.38
C ALA A 41 -13.69 1.52 8.87
N ASP A 42 -14.88 2.09 8.61
CA ASP A 42 -16.16 1.47 9.00
C ASP A 42 -16.42 0.16 8.27
N LEU A 43 -16.08 0.08 6.98
CA LEU A 43 -16.13 -1.17 6.22
C LEU A 43 -15.25 -2.23 6.88
N LEU A 44 -14.00 -1.89 7.21
CA LEU A 44 -13.07 -2.82 7.83
C LEU A 44 -13.51 -3.23 9.25
N ARG A 45 -14.11 -2.31 10.01
CA ARG A 45 -14.73 -2.63 11.31
C ARG A 45 -15.89 -3.60 11.16
N GLY A 46 -16.68 -3.46 10.10
CA GLY A 46 -17.83 -4.33 9.79
C GLY A 46 -17.45 -5.79 9.50
N LEU A 47 -16.19 -6.06 9.11
CA LEU A 47 -15.74 -7.44 8.83
C LEU A 47 -15.58 -8.30 10.09
N ARG A 48 -15.59 -7.67 11.26
CA ARG A 48 -15.46 -8.39 12.54
C ARG A 48 -16.71 -9.20 12.83
N ARG A 49 -16.50 -10.40 13.32
CA ARG A 49 -17.54 -11.25 13.90
C ARG A 49 -16.95 -12.19 14.95
N ARG A 50 -17.82 -12.85 15.71
CA ARG A 50 -17.37 -13.81 16.72
C ARG A 50 -16.61 -14.96 16.04
N GLY A 51 -15.42 -15.28 16.56
CA GLY A 51 -14.54 -16.33 16.02
C GLY A 51 -13.62 -15.89 14.88
N ARG A 52 -13.86 -14.73 14.25
CA ARG A 52 -13.03 -14.21 13.15
C ARG A 52 -11.95 -13.27 13.67
N LEU A 53 -10.74 -13.46 13.17
CA LEU A 53 -9.63 -12.52 13.30
C LEU A 53 -9.51 -11.70 12.01
N VAL A 54 -9.54 -10.38 12.12
CA VAL A 54 -9.25 -9.45 11.02
C VAL A 54 -7.85 -8.88 11.23
N VAL A 55 -6.97 -9.07 10.25
CA VAL A 55 -5.63 -8.49 10.21
C VAL A 55 -5.61 -7.41 9.15
N VAL A 56 -5.34 -6.17 9.54
CA VAL A 56 -5.21 -5.05 8.62
C VAL A 56 -3.73 -4.69 8.48
N ASP A 57 -3.17 -4.92 7.30
CA ASP A 57 -1.80 -4.53 6.98
C ASP A 57 -1.75 -3.05 6.57
N GLU A 58 -1.38 -2.21 7.51
CA GLU A 58 -1.21 -0.77 7.34
C GLU A 58 0.25 -0.37 7.03
N ALA A 59 1.01 -1.22 6.34
CA ALA A 59 2.42 -0.96 6.02
C ALA A 59 2.65 0.32 5.20
N PHE A 60 1.62 0.88 4.58
CA PHE A 60 1.66 2.12 3.80
C PHE A 60 0.83 3.26 4.40
N MET A 61 0.22 3.06 5.56
CA MET A 61 -0.65 4.05 6.20
C MET A 61 0.07 5.35 6.58
N ASP A 62 1.34 5.27 6.94
CA ASP A 62 2.18 6.45 7.23
C ASP A 62 2.28 7.43 6.04
N ALA A 63 1.98 7.00 4.81
CA ALA A 63 1.94 7.86 3.62
C ALA A 63 0.60 8.59 3.42
N VAL A 64 -0.39 8.30 4.26
CA VAL A 64 -1.72 8.94 4.27
C VAL A 64 -1.68 10.11 5.24
N PRO A 65 -1.89 11.36 4.81
CA PRO A 65 -1.89 12.51 5.70
C PRO A 65 -2.86 12.34 6.87
N GLY A 66 -2.38 12.52 8.09
CA GLY A 66 -3.16 12.34 9.30
C GLY A 66 -3.56 10.89 9.60
N GLU A 67 -3.09 9.93 8.81
CA GLU A 67 -3.44 8.50 8.90
C GLU A 67 -4.97 8.29 8.95
N THR A 68 -5.70 9.06 8.14
CA THR A 68 -7.16 8.99 8.08
C THR A 68 -7.59 7.60 7.61
N GLY A 69 -8.46 6.96 8.38
CA GLY A 69 -8.87 5.57 8.12
C GLY A 69 -8.00 4.50 8.77
N SER A 70 -6.95 4.86 9.52
CA SER A 70 -6.16 3.90 10.30
C SER A 70 -6.97 3.29 11.44
N LEU A 71 -6.84 1.99 11.62
CA LEU A 71 -7.40 1.24 12.75
C LEU A 71 -6.39 1.05 13.90
N ALA A 72 -5.18 1.62 13.80
CA ALA A 72 -4.11 1.42 14.78
C ALA A 72 -4.44 1.97 16.19
N ARG A 73 -5.46 2.82 16.34
CA ARG A 73 -5.94 3.33 17.63
C ARG A 73 -7.04 2.45 18.26
N GLU A 74 -7.57 1.53 17.50
CA GLU A 74 -8.63 0.62 17.93
C GLU A 74 -8.07 -0.51 18.81
N ARG A 75 -8.89 -0.99 19.76
CA ARG A 75 -8.48 -2.05 20.73
C ARG A 75 -9.59 -3.09 20.86
N PHE A 76 -10.09 -3.57 19.72
CA PHE A 76 -11.14 -4.61 19.75
C PHE A 76 -10.55 -6.01 19.74
N LYS A 77 -11.23 -6.91 20.39
CA LYS A 77 -11.03 -8.35 20.15
C LYS A 77 -11.32 -8.68 18.68
N GLY A 78 -10.47 -9.50 18.07
CA GLY A 78 -10.63 -9.90 16.69
C GLY A 78 -10.06 -8.90 15.67
N LEU A 79 -9.31 -7.87 16.09
CA LEU A 79 -8.60 -6.96 15.21
C LEU A 79 -7.12 -6.90 15.57
N VAL A 80 -6.27 -7.08 14.55
CA VAL A 80 -4.82 -6.83 14.63
C VAL A 80 -4.42 -5.91 13.48
N VAL A 81 -3.71 -4.85 13.78
CA VAL A 81 -3.14 -3.93 12.79
C VAL A 81 -1.64 -4.15 12.72
N VAL A 82 -1.13 -4.33 11.51
CA VAL A 82 0.31 -4.49 11.23
C VAL A 82 0.86 -3.18 10.69
N ARG A 83 1.95 -2.68 11.27
CA ARG A 83 2.62 -1.43 10.87
C ARG A 83 4.05 -1.73 10.44
N SER A 84 4.53 -1.02 9.42
CA SER A 84 5.89 -1.12 8.91
C SER A 84 6.60 0.23 8.96
N LEU A 85 7.73 0.31 9.62
CA LEU A 85 8.58 1.50 9.61
C LEU A 85 9.48 1.57 8.38
N THR A 86 9.65 0.44 7.68
CA THR A 86 10.62 0.30 6.60
C THR A 86 10.27 1.10 5.34
N LYS A 87 8.98 1.39 5.11
CA LYS A 87 8.50 2.07 3.90
C LYS A 87 8.64 3.58 4.02
N HIS A 88 8.02 4.14 5.04
CA HIS A 88 7.98 5.59 5.26
C HIS A 88 9.36 6.17 5.54
N TRP A 89 10.17 5.45 6.32
CA TRP A 89 11.50 5.88 6.73
C TRP A 89 12.62 5.43 5.77
N SER A 90 12.28 4.72 4.67
CA SER A 90 13.25 4.25 3.67
C SER A 90 14.36 3.38 4.25
N ILE A 91 14.04 2.54 5.22
CA ILE A 91 14.96 1.62 5.93
C ILE A 91 14.62 0.14 5.70
N PRO A 92 14.47 -0.32 4.45
CA PRO A 92 13.98 -1.68 4.17
C PRO A 92 14.89 -2.78 4.72
N GLY A 93 16.20 -2.54 4.80
CA GLY A 93 17.19 -3.50 5.33
C GLY A 93 17.10 -3.72 6.84
N ILE A 94 16.58 -2.76 7.60
CA ILE A 94 16.50 -2.82 9.06
C ILE A 94 15.44 -3.81 9.55
N ARG A 95 14.41 -4.11 8.75
CA ARG A 95 13.34 -5.07 9.07
C ARG A 95 12.54 -4.70 10.33
N ALA A 96 12.21 -3.41 10.49
CA ALA A 96 11.46 -2.88 11.63
C ALA A 96 9.96 -2.75 11.31
N GLY A 97 9.14 -3.21 12.24
CA GLY A 97 7.68 -3.12 12.20
C GLY A 97 7.08 -3.55 13.54
N TYR A 98 5.80 -3.36 13.71
CA TYR A 98 5.10 -3.72 14.93
C TYR A 98 3.63 -4.06 14.66
N ILE A 99 3.00 -4.69 15.63
CA ILE A 99 1.56 -4.95 15.62
C ILE A 99 0.88 -4.15 16.73
N VAL A 100 -0.38 -3.80 16.48
CA VAL A 100 -1.26 -3.13 17.43
C VAL A 100 -2.57 -3.91 17.49
N GLY A 101 -3.13 -4.07 18.69
CA GLY A 101 -4.37 -4.82 18.85
C GLY A 101 -4.80 -4.92 20.31
N ASP A 102 -5.79 -5.74 20.58
CA ASP A 102 -6.18 -6.10 21.94
C ASP A 102 -5.02 -6.77 22.71
N ARG A 103 -4.89 -6.42 23.97
CA ARG A 103 -3.77 -6.90 24.82
C ARG A 103 -3.65 -8.44 24.85
N THR A 104 -4.77 -9.13 24.89
CA THR A 104 -4.79 -10.60 24.95
C THR A 104 -4.27 -11.20 23.63
N GLN A 105 -4.68 -10.63 22.49
CA GLN A 105 -4.25 -11.08 21.16
C GLN A 105 -2.78 -10.77 20.92
N VAL A 106 -2.33 -9.56 21.28
CA VAL A 106 -0.91 -9.18 21.14
C VAL A 106 -0.03 -10.09 21.99
N ARG A 107 -0.43 -10.40 23.26
CA ARG A 107 0.29 -11.34 24.12
C ARG A 107 0.34 -12.73 23.50
N TRP A 108 -0.81 -13.24 23.03
CA TRP A 108 -0.88 -14.55 22.38
C TRP A 108 0.05 -14.68 21.17
N LEU A 109 0.18 -13.62 20.35
CA LEU A 109 1.12 -13.55 19.23
C LEU A 109 2.57 -13.47 19.71
N ALA A 110 2.85 -12.64 20.73
CA ALA A 110 4.20 -12.50 21.30
C ALA A 110 4.72 -13.81 21.90
N ASP A 111 3.88 -14.58 22.58
CA ASP A 111 4.24 -15.88 23.17
C ASP A 111 4.62 -16.95 22.12
N ARG A 112 4.26 -16.73 20.84
CA ARG A 112 4.57 -17.61 19.69
C ARG A 112 5.68 -17.07 18.81
N GLN A 113 6.18 -15.91 19.12
CA GLN A 113 7.30 -15.31 18.40
C GLN A 113 8.59 -16.07 18.74
N THR A 114 9.40 -16.34 17.72
CA THR A 114 10.70 -16.99 17.95
C THR A 114 11.60 -16.10 18.82
N PRO A 115 12.41 -16.67 19.74
CA PRO A 115 13.42 -15.92 20.46
C PRO A 115 14.33 -15.15 19.47
N TRP A 116 14.77 -13.95 19.86
CA TRP A 116 15.68 -13.11 19.07
C TRP A 116 15.12 -12.70 17.68
N SER A 117 13.81 -12.68 17.51
CA SER A 117 13.15 -12.35 16.24
C SER A 117 13.34 -10.89 15.79
N VAL A 118 13.78 -9.99 16.68
CA VAL A 118 14.01 -8.57 16.39
C VAL A 118 15.47 -8.24 16.67
N SER A 119 16.16 -7.72 15.67
CA SER A 119 17.56 -7.32 15.79
C SER A 119 17.74 -6.03 16.61
N ALA A 120 18.89 -5.84 17.25
CA ALA A 120 19.19 -4.62 17.98
C ALA A 120 19.07 -3.35 17.11
N PRO A 121 19.55 -3.32 15.85
CA PRO A 121 19.28 -2.18 14.95
C PRO A 121 17.80 -1.93 14.69
N ALA A 122 16.96 -2.99 14.59
CA ALA A 122 15.51 -2.83 14.40
C ALA A 122 14.84 -2.23 15.66
N ILE A 123 15.28 -2.60 16.86
CA ILE A 123 14.81 -2.01 18.11
C ILE A 123 15.16 -0.52 18.15
N ALA A 124 16.43 -0.17 17.91
CA ALA A 124 16.88 1.22 17.90
C ALA A 124 16.13 2.07 16.87
N ALA A 125 15.94 1.55 15.64
CA ALA A 125 15.17 2.21 14.59
C ALA A 125 13.69 2.39 14.99
N THR A 126 13.09 1.39 15.64
CA THR A 126 11.70 1.49 16.11
C THR A 126 11.56 2.62 17.13
N ILE A 127 12.45 2.69 18.13
CA ILE A 127 12.47 3.77 19.13
C ILE A 127 12.62 5.14 18.45
N ALA A 128 13.59 5.28 17.53
CA ALA A 128 13.83 6.52 16.82
C ALA A 128 12.63 6.97 15.98
N CYS A 129 12.10 6.08 15.12
CA CYS A 129 11.01 6.38 14.19
C CYS A 129 9.66 6.64 14.88
N THR A 130 9.46 6.14 16.11
CA THR A 130 8.23 6.35 16.88
C THR A 130 8.37 7.44 17.95
N SER A 131 9.51 8.12 18.00
CA SER A 131 9.76 9.19 18.96
C SER A 131 8.88 10.42 18.72
N ARG A 132 8.72 11.25 19.76
CA ARG A 132 7.99 12.53 19.63
C ARG A 132 8.64 13.48 18.62
N THR A 133 9.95 13.43 18.48
CA THR A 133 10.71 14.25 17.52
C THR A 133 10.55 13.77 16.07
N ALA A 134 10.33 12.48 15.84
CA ALA A 134 10.08 11.92 14.52
C ALA A 134 8.66 12.19 13.99
N THR A 135 7.69 12.43 14.87
CA THR A 135 6.28 12.62 14.49
C THR A 135 6.05 13.79 13.52
N PRO A 136 6.60 15.00 13.73
CA PRO A 136 6.48 16.11 12.76
C PRO A 136 7.07 15.74 11.40
N GLU A 137 8.27 15.17 11.36
CA GLU A 137 8.91 14.74 10.12
C GLU A 137 8.07 13.71 9.34
N ALA A 138 7.48 12.74 10.04
CA ALA A 138 6.58 11.76 9.43
C ALA A 138 5.37 12.44 8.77
N ARG A 139 4.76 13.42 9.43
CA ARG A 139 3.64 14.21 8.91
C ARG A 139 4.02 15.01 7.66
N ASP A 140 5.15 15.69 7.69
CA ASP A 140 5.66 16.50 6.58
C ASP A 140 5.97 15.62 5.37
N ARG A 141 6.55 14.45 5.59
CA ARG A 141 6.78 13.42 4.54
C ARG A 141 5.47 12.94 3.94
N ALA A 142 4.45 12.64 4.76
CA ALA A 142 3.13 12.21 4.28
C ALA A 142 2.47 13.29 3.44
N ALA A 143 2.48 14.55 3.88
CA ALA A 143 1.94 15.68 3.13
C ALA A 143 2.69 15.90 1.81
N THR A 144 4.00 15.75 1.80
CA THR A 144 4.83 15.86 0.60
C THR A 144 4.53 14.73 -0.39
N LEU A 145 4.44 13.49 0.07
CA LEU A 145 4.07 12.34 -0.74
C LEU A 145 2.67 12.50 -1.35
N ALA A 146 1.71 13.06 -0.59
CA ALA A 146 0.38 13.33 -1.10
C ALA A 146 0.42 14.29 -2.30
N ARG A 147 1.13 15.43 -2.18
CA ARG A 147 1.29 16.39 -3.29
C ARG A 147 1.95 15.76 -4.53
N TRP A 148 2.99 14.95 -4.34
CA TRP A 148 3.66 14.28 -5.46
C TRP A 148 2.78 13.19 -6.10
N ARG A 149 1.98 12.51 -5.30
CA ARG A 149 1.00 11.53 -5.79
C ARG A 149 -0.09 12.20 -6.62
N ASP A 150 -0.61 13.34 -6.15
CA ASP A 150 -1.59 14.13 -6.88
C ASP A 150 -1.04 14.62 -8.22
N PHE A 151 0.23 15.05 -8.25
CA PHE A 151 0.94 15.42 -9.47
C PHE A 151 1.05 14.22 -10.45
N LEU A 152 1.44 13.05 -9.97
CA LEU A 152 1.50 11.83 -10.79
C LEU A 152 0.12 11.45 -11.33
N GLN A 153 -0.91 11.40 -10.47
CA GLN A 153 -2.28 11.05 -10.86
C GLN A 153 -2.87 12.08 -11.85
N GLY A 154 -2.61 13.35 -11.63
CA GLY A 154 -3.00 14.44 -12.56
C GLY A 154 -2.36 14.26 -13.94
N GLY A 155 -1.09 13.93 -14.00
CA GLY A 155 -0.38 13.67 -15.26
C GLY A 155 -0.85 12.41 -16.00
N LEU A 156 -1.23 11.36 -15.29
CA LEU A 156 -1.85 10.15 -15.87
C LEU A 156 -3.23 10.48 -16.44
N ARG A 157 -4.06 11.21 -15.66
CA ARG A 157 -5.40 11.64 -16.10
C ARG A 157 -5.33 12.51 -17.35
N GLY A 158 -4.41 13.48 -17.39
CA GLY A 158 -4.22 14.37 -18.55
C GLY A 158 -3.81 13.61 -19.83
N ARG A 159 -3.35 12.36 -19.71
CA ARG A 159 -2.98 11.47 -20.81
C ARG A 159 -4.05 10.43 -21.15
N GLY A 160 -5.20 10.47 -20.48
CA GLY A 160 -6.28 9.49 -20.65
C GLY A 160 -5.86 8.09 -20.20
N ILE A 161 -4.98 7.96 -19.20
CA ILE A 161 -4.49 6.68 -18.68
C ILE A 161 -5.34 6.27 -17.49
N ASP A 162 -5.90 5.06 -17.55
CA ASP A 162 -6.63 4.48 -16.44
C ASP A 162 -5.69 4.18 -15.27
N TYR A 163 -6.10 4.55 -14.07
CA TYR A 163 -5.37 4.24 -12.84
C TYR A 163 -6.31 4.06 -11.65
N ALA A 164 -5.86 3.31 -10.66
CA ALA A 164 -6.53 3.21 -9.37
C ALA A 164 -6.22 4.46 -8.53
N PRO A 165 -7.23 5.23 -8.07
CA PRO A 165 -7.01 6.32 -7.12
C PRO A 165 -6.30 5.81 -5.86
N SER A 166 -5.10 6.34 -5.61
CA SER A 166 -4.22 5.79 -4.59
C SER A 166 -4.06 6.74 -3.40
N ALA A 167 -3.99 6.17 -2.19
CA ALA A 167 -3.53 6.83 -0.97
C ALA A 167 -2.10 6.39 -0.57
N ALA A 168 -1.53 5.39 -1.27
CA ALA A 168 -0.21 4.81 -1.02
C ALA A 168 0.93 5.62 -1.67
N PRO A 169 2.22 5.33 -1.36
CA PRO A 169 3.37 5.94 -2.04
C PRO A 169 3.63 5.36 -3.44
N PHE A 170 2.60 4.87 -4.09
CA PHE A 170 2.61 4.35 -5.47
C PHE A 170 1.23 4.48 -6.10
N VAL A 171 1.15 4.37 -7.42
CA VAL A 171 -0.09 4.35 -8.20
C VAL A 171 -0.09 3.12 -9.11
N LEU A 172 -1.18 2.39 -9.17
CA LEU A 172 -1.42 1.33 -10.15
C LEU A 172 -2.05 1.97 -11.39
N ALA A 173 -1.42 1.81 -12.56
CA ALA A 173 -1.89 2.41 -13.81
C ALA A 173 -1.87 1.38 -14.95
N ARG A 174 -2.80 1.51 -15.90
CA ARG A 174 -2.92 0.66 -17.07
C ARG A 174 -2.21 1.31 -18.26
N LEU A 175 -0.96 0.92 -18.50
CA LEU A 175 -0.13 1.49 -19.55
C LEU A 175 -0.18 0.73 -20.88
N GLY A 176 -0.79 -0.45 -20.90
CA GLY A 176 -0.83 -1.31 -22.07
C GLY A 176 0.27 -2.38 -22.09
N ARG A 177 0.10 -3.36 -23.00
CA ARG A 177 1.04 -4.47 -23.15
C ARG A 177 2.41 -3.96 -23.62
N GLY A 178 3.48 -4.53 -23.09
CA GLY A 178 4.86 -4.16 -23.46
C GLY A 178 5.38 -2.86 -22.84
N ALA A 179 4.52 -2.01 -22.26
CA ALA A 179 4.93 -0.72 -21.71
C ALA A 179 6.01 -0.84 -20.61
N HIS A 180 5.94 -1.88 -19.78
CA HIS A 180 6.97 -2.15 -18.76
C HIS A 180 8.37 -2.34 -19.36
N ALA A 181 8.50 -3.17 -20.42
CA ALA A 181 9.78 -3.43 -21.07
C ALA A 181 10.29 -2.18 -21.80
N ALA A 182 9.41 -1.51 -22.56
CA ALA A 182 9.76 -0.31 -23.30
C ALA A 182 10.19 0.88 -22.41
N LEU A 183 9.58 1.03 -21.23
CA LEU A 183 10.03 2.01 -20.22
C LEU A 183 11.39 1.65 -19.65
N ARG A 184 11.65 0.36 -19.39
CA ARG A 184 12.93 -0.12 -18.87
C ARG A 184 14.07 0.15 -19.86
N GLU A 185 13.86 -0.05 -21.16
CA GLU A 185 14.83 0.29 -22.21
C GLU A 185 15.18 1.78 -22.24
N ARG A 186 14.28 2.65 -21.73
CA ARG A 186 14.48 4.10 -21.57
C ARG A 186 14.98 4.51 -20.19
N GLY A 187 15.47 3.55 -19.40
CA GLY A 187 16.00 3.80 -18.05
C GLY A 187 14.97 4.06 -16.97
N VAL A 188 13.68 3.81 -17.24
CA VAL A 188 12.59 4.00 -16.27
C VAL A 188 12.10 2.66 -15.74
N ALA A 189 12.34 2.42 -14.45
CA ALA A 189 11.91 1.20 -13.76
C ALA A 189 10.53 1.40 -13.12
N VAL A 190 9.55 0.62 -13.55
CA VAL A 190 8.24 0.45 -12.92
C VAL A 190 8.06 -1.01 -12.52
N ARG A 191 7.13 -1.29 -11.59
CA ARG A 191 6.88 -2.67 -11.20
C ARG A 191 5.78 -3.30 -12.06
N ARG A 192 6.04 -4.50 -12.59
CA ARG A 192 5.01 -5.35 -13.22
C ARG A 192 3.90 -5.66 -12.20
N ALA A 193 2.66 -5.65 -12.65
CA ALA A 193 1.51 -5.97 -11.80
C ALA A 193 0.85 -7.31 -12.13
N ASP A 194 1.22 -7.98 -13.21
CA ASP A 194 0.75 -9.32 -13.61
C ASP A 194 1.16 -10.45 -12.63
N THR A 195 1.97 -10.15 -11.63
CA THR A 195 2.29 -11.04 -10.52
C THR A 195 1.26 -10.99 -9.38
N PHE A 196 0.29 -10.10 -9.48
CA PHE A 196 -0.80 -9.98 -8.50
C PHE A 196 -2.07 -10.62 -9.06
N PRO A 197 -2.79 -11.43 -8.27
CA PRO A 197 -4.04 -12.04 -8.71
C PRO A 197 -5.04 -11.01 -9.25
N GLY A 198 -5.65 -11.30 -10.39
CA GLY A 198 -6.66 -10.43 -11.02
C GLY A 198 -6.10 -9.29 -11.88
N LEU A 199 -4.77 -9.14 -11.98
CA LEU A 199 -4.12 -8.18 -12.86
C LEU A 199 -3.36 -8.89 -13.99
N ASP A 200 -3.21 -8.19 -15.11
CA ASP A 200 -2.47 -8.66 -16.29
C ASP A 200 -1.26 -7.78 -16.61
N SER A 201 -0.56 -8.10 -17.71
CA SER A 201 0.65 -7.39 -18.16
C SER A 201 0.41 -5.96 -18.66
N THR A 202 -0.85 -5.51 -18.74
CA THR A 202 -1.18 -4.10 -19.10
C THR A 202 -1.03 -3.16 -17.93
N TRP A 203 -1.00 -3.70 -16.70
CA TRP A 203 -0.92 -2.93 -15.46
C TRP A 203 0.52 -2.85 -14.93
N VAL A 204 0.87 -1.68 -14.43
CA VAL A 204 2.13 -1.43 -13.74
C VAL A 204 1.90 -0.63 -12.47
N ARG A 205 2.73 -0.85 -11.46
CA ARG A 205 2.76 -0.03 -10.25
C ARG A 205 3.92 0.96 -10.33
N ILE A 206 3.59 2.25 -10.25
CA ILE A 206 4.50 3.38 -10.38
C ILE A 206 4.75 3.96 -9.00
N ALA A 207 6.01 4.08 -8.56
CA ALA A 207 6.35 4.72 -7.30
C ALA A 207 6.13 6.24 -7.40
N VAL A 208 5.53 6.83 -6.36
CA VAL A 208 5.44 8.29 -6.22
C VAL A 208 6.85 8.85 -6.01
N ARG A 209 7.21 9.84 -6.82
CA ARG A 209 8.52 10.49 -6.84
C ARG A 209 8.38 12.02 -6.92
N PRO A 210 9.43 12.79 -6.61
CA PRO A 210 9.43 14.23 -6.82
C PRO A 210 9.04 14.61 -8.25
N PRO A 211 8.42 15.79 -8.48
CA PRO A 211 7.92 16.20 -9.78
C PRO A 211 8.94 16.09 -10.92
N GLY A 212 10.22 16.42 -10.67
CA GLY A 212 11.27 16.29 -11.69
C GLY A 212 11.45 14.86 -12.20
N MET A 213 11.46 13.86 -11.29
CA MET A 213 11.54 12.44 -11.68
C MET A 213 10.24 11.96 -12.33
N THR A 214 9.10 12.45 -11.86
CA THR A 214 7.78 12.15 -12.46
C THR A 214 7.69 12.70 -13.89
N ASN A 215 8.25 13.88 -14.18
CA ASN A 215 8.31 14.41 -15.52
C ASN A 215 9.21 13.56 -16.44
N GLN A 216 10.36 13.07 -15.94
CA GLN A 216 11.20 12.13 -16.72
C GLN A 216 10.43 10.84 -17.06
N PHE A 217 9.65 10.30 -16.10
CA PHE A 217 8.76 9.19 -16.38
C PHE A 217 7.74 9.52 -17.47
N PHE A 218 7.09 10.67 -17.41
CA PHE A 218 6.11 11.08 -18.44
C PHE A 218 6.76 11.28 -19.81
N THR A 219 7.94 11.86 -19.89
CA THR A 219 8.69 12.00 -21.15
C THR A 219 8.97 10.62 -21.76
N ALA A 220 9.44 9.68 -20.97
CA ALA A 220 9.68 8.31 -21.44
C ALA A 220 8.39 7.59 -21.85
N LEU A 221 7.30 7.78 -21.11
CA LEU A 221 6.00 7.19 -21.38
C LEU A 221 5.40 7.73 -22.69
N ASP A 222 5.46 9.03 -22.91
CA ASP A 222 4.96 9.66 -24.14
C ASP A 222 5.74 9.15 -25.37
N ALA A 223 7.05 9.00 -25.26
CA ALA A 223 7.88 8.41 -26.31
C ALA A 223 7.55 6.92 -26.58
N VAL A 224 7.16 6.15 -25.56
CA VAL A 224 6.70 4.76 -25.74
C VAL A 224 5.37 4.71 -26.47
N ARG A 225 4.42 5.58 -26.13
CA ARG A 225 3.08 5.62 -26.74
C ARG A 225 3.09 6.04 -28.20
N LEU A 226 3.99 6.94 -28.59
CA LEU A 226 4.16 7.34 -29.99
C LEU A 226 4.64 6.20 -30.90
N LEU A 227 5.26 5.15 -30.35
CA LEU A 227 5.76 3.98 -31.08
C LEU A 227 4.74 2.81 -31.13
N GLN A 228 3.66 2.89 -30.34
CA GLN A 228 2.59 1.90 -30.39
C GLN A 228 1.52 2.39 -31.36
N PRO A 229 1.20 1.64 -32.46
CA PRO A 229 0.09 2.02 -33.33
C PRO A 229 -1.20 2.07 -32.50
N THR A 230 -1.96 3.13 -32.69
CA THR A 230 -3.34 3.22 -32.18
C THR A 230 -4.15 2.10 -32.82
N SER A 231 -4.44 1.05 -32.04
CA SER A 231 -5.37 -0.01 -32.41
C SER A 231 -6.81 0.43 -32.24
#